data_0f0e9db3d324503318aec6fdc5902120
#
_entry.id   0f0e9db3d324503318aec6fdc5902120
#
_cell.length_a   1.000
_cell.length_b   1.000
_cell.length_c   1.000
_cell.angle_alpha   90.00
_cell.angle_beta   90.00
_cell.angle_gamma   90.00
#
_symmetry.space_group_name_H-M   'P 1'
#
loop_
_entity.id
_entity.type
_entity.pdbx_description
1 polymer ?
#
loop_
_entity_poly.entity_id
_entity_poly.type
_entity_poly.pdbx_seq_one_letter_code
_entity_poly.pdbx_strand_id
1 'polypeptide(L)'
;MCIKNSHALLALYEWYDAQPPLRCAILTGTGRAFCAGADLKAWDAKNRGAPGTDAKWPSTGGFGGLSNRHGKKPVIAAVNGLCLGGGFEMITNADLVYALASAKFGLPEVKRGVVAIAGALPRIAQILGRQRASEMAMLGDMYTAAQMRDWGVVNGVVEGSADDLIRAVLQVAEKLANNSPDSIIVTREGLMSGLGGEAPQQATNRVEAGIYQQLEGGDNIKEGVLAFVEKRQPVWKDSKL
;
A
#
# COMPACT_ATOMS: atom_id res chain seq x y z
N MET A 1 -9.69 -10.95 -8.54
CA MET A 1 -8.85 -11.67 -7.54
C MET A 1 -9.74 -12.52 -6.64
N CYS A 2 -9.34 -13.72 -6.27
CA CYS A 2 -10.10 -14.60 -5.37
C CYS A 2 -9.50 -14.63 -3.97
N ILE A 3 -10.24 -15.17 -3.00
CA ILE A 3 -9.84 -15.28 -1.59
C ILE A 3 -8.50 -16.05 -1.44
N LYS A 4 -8.32 -17.15 -2.16
CA LYS A 4 -7.07 -17.96 -2.14
C LYS A 4 -5.84 -17.11 -2.48
N ASN A 5 -5.95 -16.23 -3.49
CA ASN A 5 -4.86 -15.35 -3.88
C ASN A 5 -4.55 -14.30 -2.80
N SER A 6 -5.57 -13.84 -2.08
CA SER A 6 -5.36 -12.89 -0.97
C SER A 6 -4.60 -13.52 0.19
N HIS A 7 -4.87 -14.78 0.52
CA HIS A 7 -4.08 -15.53 1.51
C HIS A 7 -2.63 -15.73 1.05
N ALA A 8 -2.42 -16.10 -0.21
CA ALA A 8 -1.07 -16.31 -0.75
C ALA A 8 -0.25 -15.00 -0.75
N LEU A 9 -0.88 -13.87 -1.10
CA LEU A 9 -0.23 -12.56 -1.06
C LEU A 9 0.04 -12.11 0.39
N LEU A 10 -0.87 -12.38 1.33
CA LEU A 10 -0.61 -12.10 2.74
C LEU A 10 0.63 -12.84 3.22
N ALA A 11 0.72 -14.15 2.98
CA ALA A 11 1.90 -14.95 3.34
C ALA A 11 3.19 -14.43 2.68
N LEU A 12 3.10 -13.95 1.43
CA LEU A 12 4.23 -13.33 0.74
C LEU A 12 4.66 -12.02 1.41
N TYR A 13 3.73 -11.17 1.85
CA TYR A 13 4.07 -9.95 2.58
C TYR A 13 4.65 -10.22 3.96
N GLU A 14 4.16 -11.24 4.68
CA GLU A 14 4.71 -11.67 5.95
C GLU A 14 6.17 -12.18 5.77
N TRP A 15 6.39 -13.00 4.73
CA TRP A 15 7.74 -13.42 4.36
C TRP A 15 8.63 -12.22 4.00
N TYR A 16 8.12 -11.27 3.19
CA TYR A 16 8.86 -10.05 2.82
C TYR A 16 9.29 -9.23 4.05
N ASP A 17 8.40 -9.06 5.01
CA ASP A 17 8.70 -8.33 6.25
C ASP A 17 9.80 -9.04 7.08
N ALA A 18 9.87 -10.37 6.99
CA ALA A 18 10.86 -11.17 7.69
C ALA A 18 12.25 -11.21 7.02
N GLN A 19 12.40 -10.71 5.77
CA GLN A 19 13.68 -10.75 5.03
C GLN A 19 14.54 -9.50 5.29
N PRO A 20 15.59 -9.53 6.11
CA PRO A 20 16.36 -8.32 6.45
C PRO A 20 16.94 -7.57 5.24
N PRO A 21 17.41 -8.22 4.15
CA PRO A 21 18.01 -7.51 3.02
C PRO A 21 16.98 -6.81 2.10
N LEU A 22 15.70 -7.16 2.19
CA LEU A 22 14.67 -6.51 1.37
C LEU A 22 14.24 -5.18 1.99
N ARG A 23 14.28 -4.11 1.20
CA ARG A 23 14.06 -2.72 1.66
C ARG A 23 12.67 -2.18 1.35
N CYS A 24 12.13 -2.51 0.17
CA CYS A 24 10.77 -2.19 -0.24
C CYS A 24 10.25 -3.24 -1.22
N ALA A 25 8.93 -3.32 -1.38
CA ALA A 25 8.28 -4.13 -2.39
C ALA A 25 7.61 -3.23 -3.44
N ILE A 26 7.62 -3.67 -4.70
CA ILE A 26 6.86 -3.05 -5.79
C ILE A 26 5.74 -4.01 -6.19
N LEU A 27 4.50 -3.56 -6.12
CA LEU A 27 3.34 -4.29 -6.59
C LEU A 27 2.85 -3.71 -7.91
N THR A 28 2.72 -4.54 -8.94
CA THR A 28 2.16 -4.15 -10.24
C THR A 28 1.27 -5.25 -10.80
N GLY A 29 0.45 -4.92 -11.80
CA GLY A 29 -0.38 -5.89 -12.53
C GLY A 29 0.27 -6.36 -13.81
N THR A 30 -0.20 -7.50 -14.35
CA THR A 30 0.20 -8.01 -15.66
C THR A 30 -0.88 -7.70 -16.69
N GLY A 31 -0.48 -7.19 -17.86
CA GLY A 31 -1.39 -6.84 -18.96
C GLY A 31 -2.14 -5.51 -18.72
N ARG A 32 -3.43 -5.46 -19.06
CA ARG A 32 -4.21 -4.22 -19.13
C ARG A 32 -4.75 -3.69 -17.79
N ALA A 33 -4.54 -4.40 -16.71
CA ALA A 33 -5.09 -4.04 -15.40
C ALA A 33 -4.05 -4.22 -14.30
N PHE A 34 -4.02 -3.30 -13.37
CA PHE A 34 -3.40 -3.51 -12.07
C PHE A 34 -4.21 -4.54 -11.27
N CYS A 35 -5.47 -4.23 -11.02
CA CYS A 35 -6.43 -5.15 -10.42
C CYS A 35 -7.86 -4.63 -10.64
N ALA A 36 -8.71 -5.44 -11.25
CA ALA A 36 -10.11 -5.08 -11.52
C ALA A 36 -11.09 -5.47 -10.38
N GLY A 37 -10.57 -5.78 -9.18
CA GLY A 37 -11.37 -6.10 -8.01
C GLY A 37 -11.60 -7.59 -7.77
N ALA A 38 -12.62 -7.90 -6.98
CA ALA A 38 -13.00 -9.25 -6.60
C ALA A 38 -13.57 -10.03 -7.79
N ASP A 39 -13.41 -11.35 -7.75
CA ASP A 39 -14.03 -12.26 -8.72
C ASP A 39 -15.53 -12.40 -8.37
N LEU A 40 -16.36 -11.68 -9.11
CA LEU A 40 -17.81 -11.68 -8.93
C LEU A 40 -18.44 -13.04 -9.27
N LYS A 41 -17.82 -13.86 -10.13
CA LYS A 41 -18.32 -15.21 -10.40
C LYS A 41 -18.18 -16.12 -9.19
N ALA A 42 -17.04 -16.02 -8.50
CA ALA A 42 -16.83 -16.74 -7.24
C ALA A 42 -17.80 -16.26 -6.15
N TRP A 43 -18.14 -14.98 -6.18
CA TRP A 43 -19.12 -14.42 -5.23
C TRP A 43 -20.55 -14.89 -5.50
N ASP A 44 -20.96 -14.90 -6.79
CA ASP A 44 -22.26 -15.44 -7.18
C ASP A 44 -22.39 -16.93 -6.84
N ALA A 45 -21.37 -17.73 -7.09
CA ALA A 45 -21.33 -19.15 -6.71
C ALA A 45 -21.53 -19.34 -5.19
N LYS A 46 -20.90 -18.49 -4.37
CA LYS A 46 -21.06 -18.48 -2.92
C LYS A 46 -22.50 -18.14 -2.51
N ASN A 47 -23.09 -17.12 -3.11
CA ASN A 47 -24.47 -16.70 -2.83
C ASN A 47 -25.49 -17.78 -3.20
N ARG A 48 -25.17 -18.63 -4.17
CA ARG A 48 -25.99 -19.80 -4.55
C ARG A 48 -25.70 -21.06 -3.70
N GLY A 49 -24.84 -20.96 -2.68
CA GLY A 49 -24.50 -22.09 -1.83
C GLY A 49 -23.67 -23.19 -2.51
N ALA A 50 -22.87 -22.85 -3.52
CA ALA A 50 -22.02 -23.83 -4.21
C ALA A 50 -21.00 -24.46 -3.25
N PRO A 51 -20.74 -25.78 -3.33
CA PRO A 51 -19.77 -26.44 -2.47
C PRO A 51 -18.37 -25.81 -2.58
N GLY A 52 -17.66 -25.72 -1.45
CA GLY A 52 -16.28 -25.20 -1.39
C GLY A 52 -16.17 -23.65 -1.44
N THR A 53 -17.27 -22.93 -1.27
CA THR A 53 -17.29 -21.45 -1.31
C THR A 53 -17.27 -20.81 0.09
N ASP A 54 -17.10 -21.58 1.18
CA ASP A 54 -17.11 -21.12 2.57
C ASP A 54 -15.84 -20.38 3.01
N ALA A 55 -14.85 -20.27 2.11
CA ALA A 55 -13.62 -19.57 2.37
C ALA A 55 -13.87 -18.12 2.78
N LYS A 56 -13.20 -17.68 3.86
CA LYS A 56 -13.27 -16.30 4.37
C LYS A 56 -12.06 -15.51 3.88
N TRP A 57 -12.22 -14.21 3.74
CA TRP A 57 -11.09 -13.30 3.53
C TRP A 57 -10.11 -13.39 4.70
N PRO A 58 -8.80 -13.13 4.49
CA PRO A 58 -7.85 -13.08 5.59
C PRO A 58 -8.35 -12.12 6.68
N SER A 59 -8.24 -12.54 7.94
CA SER A 59 -8.61 -11.69 9.10
C SER A 59 -7.70 -10.46 9.22
N THR A 60 -6.45 -10.61 8.76
CA THR A 60 -5.46 -9.55 8.62
C THR A 60 -5.08 -9.39 7.15
N GLY A 61 -4.50 -8.25 6.75
CA GLY A 61 -4.09 -7.99 5.37
C GLY A 61 -5.23 -7.65 4.39
N GLY A 62 -6.44 -8.11 4.62
CA GLY A 62 -7.61 -7.80 3.79
C GLY A 62 -7.50 -8.27 2.33
N PHE A 63 -8.10 -7.51 1.40
CA PHE A 63 -8.06 -7.83 -0.03
C PHE A 63 -6.62 -7.76 -0.56
N GLY A 64 -6.22 -8.81 -1.29
CA GLY A 64 -4.87 -8.93 -1.84
C GLY A 64 -3.75 -8.98 -0.81
N GLY A 65 -4.06 -9.27 0.47
CA GLY A 65 -3.10 -9.25 1.56
C GLY A 65 -2.52 -7.86 1.87
N LEU A 66 -3.00 -6.82 1.18
CA LEU A 66 -2.44 -5.47 1.27
C LEU A 66 -3.44 -4.45 1.82
N SER A 67 -4.74 -4.54 1.49
CA SER A 67 -5.69 -3.46 1.77
C SER A 67 -5.84 -3.11 3.26
N ASN A 68 -5.51 -4.02 4.16
CA ASN A 68 -5.45 -3.83 5.61
C ASN A 68 -4.15 -4.33 6.24
N ARG A 69 -3.05 -4.35 5.46
CA ARG A 69 -1.76 -4.80 5.95
C ARG A 69 -1.16 -3.80 6.95
N HIS A 70 -0.70 -4.33 8.07
CA HIS A 70 0.07 -3.61 9.11
C HIS A 70 1.55 -4.03 9.15
N GLY A 71 2.11 -4.50 8.04
CA GLY A 71 3.51 -4.91 7.96
C GLY A 71 4.49 -3.75 8.16
N LYS A 72 5.73 -4.06 8.49
CA LYS A 72 6.75 -3.06 8.86
C LYS A 72 7.46 -2.39 7.68
N LYS A 73 7.56 -3.05 6.53
CA LYS A 73 8.30 -2.54 5.36
C LYS A 73 7.39 -1.92 4.31
N PRO A 74 7.85 -0.89 3.59
CA PRO A 74 7.03 -0.16 2.63
C PRO A 74 6.71 -0.96 1.36
N VAL A 75 5.54 -0.65 0.79
CA VAL A 75 5.07 -1.16 -0.50
C VAL A 75 4.78 -0.01 -1.43
N ILE A 76 5.33 -0.06 -2.64
CA ILE A 76 5.05 0.88 -3.73
C ILE A 76 4.09 0.22 -4.71
N ALA A 77 2.94 0.83 -4.96
CA ALA A 77 2.02 0.38 -6.00
C ALA A 77 2.37 1.04 -7.34
N ALA A 78 2.65 0.23 -8.36
CA ALA A 78 2.87 0.66 -9.75
C ALA A 78 1.63 0.32 -10.58
N VAL A 79 0.72 1.27 -10.73
CA VAL A 79 -0.60 1.06 -11.34
C VAL A 79 -0.52 1.16 -12.86
N ASN A 80 -0.43 0.03 -13.52
CA ASN A 80 -0.23 -0.09 -14.97
C ASN A 80 -1.52 -0.03 -15.80
N GLY A 81 -2.71 0.11 -15.19
CA GLY A 81 -3.97 0.11 -15.92
C GLY A 81 -5.19 0.20 -15.02
N LEU A 82 -6.21 -0.61 -15.25
CA LEU A 82 -7.45 -0.60 -14.45
C LEU A 82 -7.15 -0.95 -12.98
N CYS A 83 -7.58 -0.08 -12.07
CA CYS A 83 -7.44 -0.22 -10.63
C CYS A 83 -8.81 0.02 -9.97
N LEU A 84 -9.59 -1.05 -9.77
CA LEU A 84 -10.99 -0.97 -9.40
C LEU A 84 -11.30 -1.80 -8.16
N GLY A 85 -12.26 -1.34 -7.38
CA GLY A 85 -12.76 -2.09 -6.23
C GLY A 85 -11.65 -2.48 -5.26
N GLY A 86 -11.50 -3.77 -4.97
CA GLY A 86 -10.42 -4.27 -4.11
C GLY A 86 -9.02 -3.90 -4.60
N GLY A 87 -8.82 -3.66 -5.91
CA GLY A 87 -7.57 -3.13 -6.44
C GLY A 87 -7.29 -1.71 -5.94
N PHE A 88 -8.32 -0.88 -5.93
CA PHE A 88 -8.25 0.46 -5.36
C PHE A 88 -8.07 0.41 -3.83
N GLU A 89 -8.72 -0.54 -3.15
CA GLU A 89 -8.54 -0.75 -1.71
C GLU A 89 -7.09 -1.08 -1.35
N MET A 90 -6.39 -1.88 -2.17
CA MET A 90 -4.96 -2.18 -1.97
C MET A 90 -4.09 -0.92 -2.05
N ILE A 91 -4.28 -0.07 -3.06
CA ILE A 91 -3.43 1.11 -3.24
C ILE A 91 -3.65 2.19 -2.19
N THR A 92 -4.85 2.29 -1.59
CA THR A 92 -5.10 3.22 -0.49
C THR A 92 -4.35 2.85 0.80
N ASN A 93 -3.78 1.67 0.87
CA ASN A 93 -2.92 1.20 1.98
C ASN A 93 -1.47 0.95 1.54
N ALA A 94 -1.11 1.24 0.29
CA ALA A 94 0.28 1.29 -0.15
C ALA A 94 0.95 2.57 0.35
N ASP A 95 2.26 2.52 0.57
CA ASP A 95 3.01 3.67 1.09
C ASP A 95 3.26 4.72 0.00
N LEU A 96 3.46 4.29 -1.24
CA LEU A 96 3.59 5.16 -2.41
C LEU A 96 2.81 4.57 -3.58
N VAL A 97 2.21 5.44 -4.41
CA VAL A 97 1.44 5.06 -5.58
C VAL A 97 1.92 5.82 -6.81
N TYR A 98 2.37 5.10 -7.81
CA TYR A 98 2.69 5.64 -9.14
C TYR A 98 1.80 4.98 -10.18
N ALA A 99 1.40 5.72 -11.21
CA ALA A 99 0.46 5.22 -12.19
C ALA A 99 0.83 5.62 -13.62
N LEU A 100 0.50 4.77 -14.59
CA LEU A 100 0.48 5.20 -15.99
C LEU A 100 -0.60 6.27 -16.19
N ALA A 101 -0.34 7.24 -17.07
CA ALA A 101 -1.30 8.27 -17.45
C ALA A 101 -2.61 7.68 -17.98
N SER A 102 -2.53 6.52 -18.64
CA SER A 102 -3.68 5.77 -19.15
C SER A 102 -4.47 5.01 -18.08
N ALA A 103 -3.96 4.90 -16.86
CA ALA A 103 -4.61 4.15 -15.79
C ALA A 103 -5.96 4.79 -15.38
N LYS A 104 -6.89 3.92 -14.96
CA LYS A 104 -8.23 4.31 -14.50
C LYS A 104 -8.50 3.71 -13.13
N PHE A 105 -9.15 4.51 -12.31
CA PHE A 105 -9.42 4.21 -10.90
C PHE A 105 -10.90 4.31 -10.60
N GLY A 106 -11.40 3.54 -9.63
CA GLY A 106 -12.79 3.66 -9.22
C GLY A 106 -13.22 2.64 -8.17
N LEU A 107 -14.34 2.96 -7.53
CA LEU A 107 -15.07 2.09 -6.60
C LEU A 107 -16.46 1.80 -7.15
N PRO A 108 -16.60 0.91 -8.17
CA PRO A 108 -17.88 0.67 -8.86
C PRO A 108 -18.83 -0.27 -8.09
N GLU A 109 -18.53 -0.61 -6.86
CA GLU A 109 -19.23 -1.57 -6.01
C GLU A 109 -20.73 -1.27 -5.93
N VAL A 110 -21.09 -0.02 -5.71
CA VAL A 110 -22.49 0.43 -5.60
C VAL A 110 -23.33 0.12 -6.83
N LYS A 111 -22.71 0.10 -8.03
CA LYS A 111 -23.36 -0.29 -9.28
C LYS A 111 -23.66 -1.78 -9.38
N ARG A 112 -23.22 -2.57 -8.40
CA ARG A 112 -23.40 -4.02 -8.33
C ARG A 112 -24.05 -4.48 -7.01
N GLY A 113 -24.55 -3.54 -6.20
CA GLY A 113 -25.21 -3.83 -4.93
C GLY A 113 -24.23 -4.38 -3.87
N VAL A 114 -22.94 -4.12 -4.01
CA VAL A 114 -21.90 -4.51 -3.05
C VAL A 114 -21.18 -3.27 -2.53
N VAL A 115 -20.30 -3.44 -1.55
CA VAL A 115 -19.60 -2.34 -0.87
C VAL A 115 -18.11 -2.61 -0.82
N ALA A 116 -17.30 -1.56 -0.99
CA ALA A 116 -15.85 -1.58 -0.81
C ALA A 116 -15.51 -1.65 0.69
N ILE A 117 -15.58 -2.85 1.27
CA ILE A 117 -15.50 -3.07 2.72
C ILE A 117 -14.11 -3.49 3.21
N ALA A 118 -13.15 -3.69 2.31
CA ALA A 118 -11.81 -4.13 2.68
C ALA A 118 -10.86 -2.96 3.06
N GLY A 119 -11.40 -1.79 3.40
CA GLY A 119 -10.67 -0.69 4.03
C GLY A 119 -10.53 0.60 3.23
N ALA A 120 -11.01 0.65 1.97
CA ALA A 120 -10.92 1.88 1.18
C ALA A 120 -11.73 3.04 1.76
N LEU A 121 -12.98 2.80 2.18
CA LEU A 121 -13.90 3.87 2.55
C LEU A 121 -13.35 4.81 3.65
N PRO A 122 -12.87 4.32 4.81
CA PRO A 122 -12.28 5.20 5.81
C PRO A 122 -11.02 5.89 5.31
N ARG A 123 -10.16 5.20 4.53
CA ARG A 123 -8.91 5.78 4.02
C ARG A 123 -9.15 6.88 3.00
N ILE A 124 -10.06 6.68 2.05
CA ILE A 124 -10.36 7.74 1.06
C ILE A 124 -11.00 8.96 1.71
N ALA A 125 -11.78 8.78 2.79
CA ALA A 125 -12.32 9.91 3.54
C ALA A 125 -11.20 10.75 4.20
N GLN A 126 -10.11 10.12 4.64
CA GLN A 126 -8.93 10.79 5.17
C GLN A 126 -8.09 11.44 4.08
N ILE A 127 -7.86 10.75 2.96
CA ILE A 127 -7.01 11.23 1.86
C ILE A 127 -7.70 12.34 1.04
N LEU A 128 -8.96 12.13 0.67
CA LEU A 128 -9.71 12.96 -0.29
C LEU A 128 -10.59 14.02 0.39
N GLY A 129 -10.85 13.84 1.69
CA GLY A 129 -11.96 14.52 2.36
C GLY A 129 -13.32 13.91 1.98
N ARG A 130 -14.34 14.22 2.81
CA ARG A 130 -15.66 13.58 2.73
C ARG A 130 -16.32 13.70 1.35
N GLN A 131 -16.29 14.88 0.74
CA GLN A 131 -17.06 15.14 -0.49
C GLN A 131 -16.55 14.33 -1.67
N ARG A 132 -15.24 14.36 -1.95
CA ARG A 132 -14.64 13.56 -3.03
C ARG A 132 -14.73 12.06 -2.77
N ALA A 133 -14.55 11.64 -1.52
CA ALA A 133 -14.74 10.24 -1.13
C ALA A 133 -16.19 9.78 -1.37
N SER A 134 -17.19 10.60 -1.03
CA SER A 134 -18.60 10.33 -1.29
C SER A 134 -18.90 10.28 -2.78
N GLU A 135 -18.40 11.22 -3.56
CA GLU A 135 -18.51 11.24 -5.01
C GLU A 135 -17.99 9.93 -5.61
N MET A 136 -16.74 9.56 -5.28
CA MET A 136 -16.11 8.35 -5.80
C MET A 136 -16.86 7.08 -5.41
N ALA A 137 -17.18 6.93 -4.12
CA ALA A 137 -17.75 5.69 -3.59
C ALA A 137 -19.26 5.54 -3.87
N MET A 138 -20.03 6.65 -3.94
CA MET A 138 -21.48 6.58 -4.12
C MET A 138 -21.91 6.67 -5.58
N LEU A 139 -21.15 7.35 -6.46
CA LEU A 139 -21.44 7.38 -7.90
C LEU A 139 -20.83 6.16 -8.61
N GLY A 140 -19.72 5.63 -8.09
CA GLY A 140 -19.03 4.48 -8.67
C GLY A 140 -18.41 4.77 -10.03
N ASP A 141 -18.05 6.01 -10.29
CA ASP A 141 -17.50 6.44 -11.57
C ASP A 141 -16.00 6.14 -11.71
N MET A 142 -15.47 6.36 -12.91
CA MET A 142 -14.08 6.13 -13.27
C MET A 142 -13.31 7.44 -13.28
N TYR A 143 -12.14 7.44 -12.67
CA TYR A 143 -11.26 8.60 -12.55
C TYR A 143 -9.92 8.35 -13.24
N THR A 144 -9.30 9.41 -13.74
CA THR A 144 -7.99 9.36 -14.40
C THR A 144 -6.85 9.37 -13.39
N ALA A 145 -5.66 8.95 -13.83
CA ALA A 145 -4.44 9.04 -13.02
C ALA A 145 -4.12 10.50 -12.62
N ALA A 146 -4.36 11.46 -13.52
CA ALA A 146 -4.19 12.89 -13.24
C ALA A 146 -5.11 13.37 -12.11
N GLN A 147 -6.41 13.02 -12.17
CA GLN A 147 -7.35 13.34 -11.09
C GLN A 147 -6.93 12.70 -9.76
N MET A 148 -6.48 11.45 -9.80
CA MET A 148 -6.02 10.75 -8.58
C MET A 148 -4.75 11.39 -7.99
N ARG A 149 -3.84 11.90 -8.82
CA ARG A 149 -2.69 12.69 -8.37
C ARG A 149 -3.15 14.01 -7.74
N ASP A 150 -4.03 14.74 -8.42
CA ASP A 150 -4.53 16.03 -7.93
C ASP A 150 -5.37 15.90 -6.65
N TRP A 151 -5.91 14.72 -6.40
CA TRP A 151 -6.64 14.36 -5.17
C TRP A 151 -5.75 13.76 -4.08
N GLY A 152 -4.46 13.53 -4.34
CA GLY A 152 -3.49 13.05 -3.36
C GLY A 152 -3.43 11.52 -3.18
N VAL A 153 -4.10 10.74 -4.05
CA VAL A 153 -4.01 9.26 -4.03
C VAL A 153 -2.76 8.76 -4.74
N VAL A 154 -2.34 9.44 -5.82
CA VAL A 154 -1.21 9.06 -6.68
C VAL A 154 -0.08 10.06 -6.49
N ASN A 155 1.12 9.57 -6.15
CA ASN A 155 2.32 10.38 -5.97
C ASN A 155 2.90 10.89 -7.29
N GLY A 156 2.79 10.11 -8.37
CA GLY A 156 3.32 10.47 -9.67
C GLY A 156 2.63 9.76 -10.82
N VAL A 157 2.50 10.47 -11.95
CA VAL A 157 1.95 9.94 -13.20
C VAL A 157 3.07 9.80 -14.20
N VAL A 158 3.14 8.64 -14.85
CA VAL A 158 4.19 8.29 -15.82
C VAL A 158 3.54 8.13 -17.20
N GLU A 159 4.09 8.79 -18.19
CA GLU A 159 3.72 8.61 -19.59
C GLU A 159 4.41 7.39 -20.21
N GLY A 160 3.81 6.79 -21.22
CA GLY A 160 4.40 5.68 -21.99
C GLY A 160 3.84 4.31 -21.64
N SER A 161 4.69 3.32 -21.54
CA SER A 161 4.39 1.89 -21.37
C SER A 161 4.47 1.42 -19.92
N ALA A 162 4.08 0.17 -19.69
CA ALA A 162 4.26 -0.49 -18.38
C ALA A 162 5.75 -0.57 -17.99
N ASP A 163 6.65 -0.74 -18.95
CA ASP A 163 8.10 -0.77 -18.70
C ASP A 163 8.63 0.61 -18.28
N ASP A 164 8.07 1.71 -18.84
CA ASP A 164 8.39 3.07 -18.42
C ASP A 164 7.96 3.30 -16.96
N LEU A 165 6.76 2.83 -16.60
CA LEU A 165 6.29 2.89 -15.22
C LEU A 165 7.22 2.12 -14.27
N ILE A 166 7.59 0.91 -14.62
CA ILE A 166 8.49 0.09 -13.78
C ILE A 166 9.86 0.75 -13.63
N ARG A 167 10.44 1.30 -14.73
CA ARG A 167 11.71 2.05 -14.65
C ARG A 167 11.61 3.25 -13.71
N ALA A 168 10.53 4.03 -13.80
CA ALA A 168 10.32 5.18 -12.92
C ALA A 168 10.16 4.76 -11.45
N VAL A 169 9.40 3.70 -11.19
CA VAL A 169 9.18 3.19 -9.83
C VAL A 169 10.45 2.55 -9.25
N LEU A 170 11.28 1.89 -10.05
CA LEU A 170 12.59 1.38 -9.61
C LEU A 170 13.51 2.51 -9.13
N GLN A 171 13.53 3.66 -9.80
CA GLN A 171 14.29 4.83 -9.34
C GLN A 171 13.80 5.35 -7.98
N VAL A 172 12.49 5.30 -7.74
CA VAL A 172 11.91 5.66 -6.43
C VAL A 172 12.27 4.64 -5.37
N ALA A 173 12.17 3.36 -5.69
CA ALA A 173 12.54 2.26 -4.81
C ALA A 173 14.02 2.31 -4.43
N GLU A 174 14.90 2.65 -5.37
CA GLU A 174 16.34 2.84 -5.12
C GLU A 174 16.59 3.99 -4.13
N LYS A 175 15.92 5.15 -4.32
CA LYS A 175 16.01 6.27 -3.36
C LYS A 175 15.58 5.85 -1.96
N LEU A 176 14.50 5.07 -1.86
CA LEU A 176 14.00 4.54 -0.59
C LEU A 176 14.99 3.54 0.02
N ALA A 177 15.52 2.62 -0.78
CA ALA A 177 16.47 1.59 -0.36
C ALA A 177 17.83 2.16 0.10
N ASN A 178 18.20 3.33 -0.40
CA ASN A 178 19.42 4.05 -0.02
C ASN A 178 19.31 4.80 1.32
N ASN A 179 18.14 4.79 1.95
CA ASN A 179 17.94 5.32 3.30
C ASN A 179 18.15 4.23 4.37
N SER A 180 18.33 4.65 5.62
CA SER A 180 18.43 3.73 6.76
C SER A 180 17.17 2.85 6.86
N PRO A 181 17.30 1.51 6.80
CA PRO A 181 16.14 0.63 6.86
C PRO A 181 15.40 0.73 8.18
N ASP A 182 16.11 0.90 9.29
CA ASP A 182 15.52 1.05 10.61
C ASP A 182 14.70 2.33 10.70
N SER A 183 15.24 3.45 10.18
CA SER A 183 14.54 4.74 10.15
C SER A 183 13.29 4.69 9.27
N ILE A 184 13.33 4.00 8.13
CA ILE A 184 12.14 3.79 7.28
C ILE A 184 11.05 3.02 8.03
N ILE A 185 11.40 1.93 8.73
CA ILE A 185 10.45 1.12 9.49
C ILE A 185 9.78 1.95 10.59
N VAL A 186 10.57 2.68 11.39
CA VAL A 186 10.06 3.51 12.48
C VAL A 186 9.22 4.69 11.96
N THR A 187 9.67 5.34 10.88
CA THR A 187 8.91 6.42 10.22
C THR A 187 7.56 5.92 9.73
N ARG A 188 7.54 4.74 9.08
CA ARG A 188 6.31 4.12 8.60
C ARG A 188 5.34 3.82 9.75
N GLU A 189 5.84 3.28 10.87
CA GLU A 189 5.02 3.04 12.06
C GLU A 189 4.38 4.34 12.58
N GLY A 190 5.13 5.43 12.63
CA GLY A 190 4.61 6.75 13.01
C GLY A 190 3.50 7.25 12.09
N LEU A 191 3.67 7.09 10.76
CA LEU A 191 2.65 7.48 9.78
C LEU A 191 1.38 6.62 9.90
N MET A 192 1.53 5.31 10.07
CA MET A 192 0.40 4.38 10.21
C MET A 192 -0.40 4.64 11.50
N SER A 193 0.26 5.07 12.57
CA SER A 193 -0.40 5.45 13.84
C SER A 193 -1.36 6.64 13.64
N GLY A 194 -0.92 7.65 12.89
CA GLY A 194 -1.77 8.80 12.56
C GLY A 194 -3.00 8.41 11.74
N LEU A 195 -2.85 7.47 10.81
CA LEU A 195 -3.97 6.92 10.03
C LEU A 195 -4.93 6.08 10.90
N GLY A 196 -4.45 5.47 11.97
CA GLY A 196 -5.25 4.72 12.94
C GLY A 196 -6.18 5.57 13.82
N GLY A 197 -6.11 6.90 13.71
CA GLY A 197 -6.95 7.83 14.47
C GLY A 197 -6.45 8.14 15.88
N GLU A 198 -5.23 7.73 16.22
CA GLU A 198 -4.58 8.16 17.46
C GLU A 198 -4.35 9.70 17.43
N ALA A 199 -4.52 10.34 18.58
CA ALA A 199 -4.11 11.74 18.71
C ALA A 199 -2.58 11.86 18.47
N PRO A 200 -2.08 12.89 17.77
CA PRO A 200 -0.67 12.98 17.37
C PRO A 200 0.32 12.78 18.52
N GLN A 201 0.05 13.37 19.69
CA GLN A 201 0.93 13.21 20.86
C GLN A 201 0.94 11.77 21.39
N GLN A 202 -0.21 11.09 21.41
CA GLN A 202 -0.30 9.70 21.87
C GLN A 202 0.43 8.77 20.90
N ALA A 203 0.24 8.94 19.59
CA ALA A 203 0.94 8.20 18.56
C ALA A 203 2.47 8.38 18.67
N THR A 204 2.93 9.63 18.85
CA THR A 204 4.36 9.94 19.04
C THR A 204 4.91 9.25 20.28
N ASN A 205 4.26 9.38 21.43
CA ASN A 205 4.71 8.77 22.69
C ASN A 205 4.76 7.25 22.57
N ARG A 206 3.79 6.62 21.89
CA ARG A 206 3.76 5.16 21.69
C ARG A 206 4.93 4.69 20.81
N VAL A 207 5.18 5.39 19.71
CA VAL A 207 6.29 5.05 18.79
C VAL A 207 7.64 5.25 19.50
N GLU A 208 7.80 6.35 20.24
CA GLU A 208 9.00 6.67 20.99
C GLU A 208 9.28 5.63 22.09
N ALA A 209 8.27 5.27 22.90
CA ALA A 209 8.40 4.27 23.95
C ALA A 209 8.49 2.83 23.42
N GLY A 210 8.14 2.58 22.16
CA GLY A 210 8.10 1.27 21.51
C GLY A 210 9.25 1.04 20.54
N ILE A 211 8.93 1.07 19.24
CA ILE A 211 9.89 0.66 18.19
C ILE A 211 11.10 1.59 18.07
N TYR A 212 10.97 2.88 18.43
CA TYR A 212 12.09 3.83 18.40
C TYR A 212 13.18 3.45 19.41
N GLN A 213 12.82 2.89 20.56
CA GLN A 213 13.79 2.41 21.56
C GLN A 213 14.71 1.32 20.98
N GLN A 214 14.22 0.52 20.04
CA GLN A 214 15.02 -0.53 19.39
C GLN A 214 15.97 0.06 18.33
N LEU A 215 15.64 1.24 17.78
CA LEU A 215 16.49 1.97 16.85
C LEU A 215 17.59 2.74 17.60
N GLU A 216 17.27 3.30 18.77
CA GLU A 216 18.18 4.12 19.56
C GLU A 216 19.42 3.31 20.00
N GLY A 217 20.61 3.86 19.73
CA GLY A 217 21.88 3.16 19.98
C GLY A 217 22.21 2.03 18.98
N GLY A 218 21.36 1.76 17.99
CA GLY A 218 21.60 0.79 16.93
C GLY A 218 22.77 1.14 16.00
N ASP A 219 23.13 0.19 15.14
CA ASP A 219 24.28 0.35 14.22
C ASP A 219 23.99 1.42 13.16
N ASN A 220 22.77 1.43 12.59
CA ASN A 220 22.42 2.34 11.50
C ASN A 220 22.26 3.80 11.96
N ILE A 221 21.78 4.08 13.16
CA ILE A 221 21.73 5.46 13.65
C ILE A 221 23.14 6.00 13.92
N LYS A 222 24.06 5.17 14.45
CA LYS A 222 25.46 5.54 14.65
C LYS A 222 26.16 5.81 13.33
N GLU A 223 25.97 4.92 12.34
CA GLU A 223 26.52 5.08 11.00
C GLU A 223 26.02 6.36 10.32
N GLY A 224 24.70 6.61 10.38
CA GLY A 224 24.11 7.80 9.75
C GLY A 224 24.65 9.10 10.34
N VAL A 225 24.76 9.19 11.66
CA VAL A 225 25.32 10.37 12.35
C VAL A 225 26.82 10.54 12.02
N LEU A 226 27.60 9.45 12.06
CA LEU A 226 29.01 9.48 11.74
C LEU A 226 29.26 9.88 10.29
N ALA A 227 28.56 9.28 9.34
CA ALA A 227 28.67 9.59 7.91
C ALA A 227 28.34 11.06 7.63
N PHE A 228 27.34 11.63 8.30
CA PHE A 228 27.02 13.07 8.18
C PHE A 228 28.19 13.96 8.69
N VAL A 229 28.76 13.65 9.84
CA VAL A 229 29.91 14.40 10.40
C VAL A 229 31.13 14.30 9.50
N GLU A 230 31.38 13.12 8.93
CA GLU A 230 32.52 12.84 8.05
C GLU A 230 32.26 13.28 6.57
N LYS A 231 31.05 13.79 6.27
CA LYS A 231 30.65 14.20 4.93
C LYS A 231 30.80 13.13 3.85
N ARG A 232 30.50 11.88 4.20
CA ARG A 232 30.51 10.72 3.30
C ARG A 232 29.12 10.12 3.17
N GLN A 233 28.94 9.24 2.20
CA GLN A 233 27.73 8.41 2.08
C GLN A 233 27.72 7.36 3.22
N PRO A 234 26.55 7.14 3.86
CA PRO A 234 26.41 6.09 4.86
C PRO A 234 26.38 4.70 4.21
N VAL A 235 26.81 3.69 4.97
CA VAL A 235 26.76 2.27 4.58
C VAL A 235 25.81 1.55 5.55
N TRP A 236 24.58 1.33 5.11
CA TRP A 236 23.54 0.75 5.95
C TRP A 236 23.69 -0.76 6.10
N LYS A 237 23.58 -1.24 7.30
CA LYS A 237 23.39 -2.67 7.62
C LYS A 237 21.92 -3.07 7.44
N ASP A 238 21.68 -4.36 7.33
CA ASP A 238 20.32 -4.90 7.37
C ASP A 238 19.63 -4.60 8.69
N SER A 239 18.32 -4.31 8.62
CA SER A 239 17.54 -4.01 9.81
C SER A 239 17.42 -5.21 10.73
N LYS A 240 17.49 -4.96 12.02
CA LYS A 240 17.22 -5.92 13.10
C LYS A 240 15.83 -5.71 13.74
N LEU A 241 15.06 -4.69 13.25
CA LEU A 241 13.70 -4.39 13.71
C LEU A 241 12.67 -5.36 13.13
#